data_34018d6c06e95049f7a36aafc9525e85
#
_entry.id   34018d6c06e95049f7a36aafc9525e85
#
_cell.length_a   1.000
_cell.length_b   1.000
_cell.length_c   1.000
_cell.angle_alpha   90.00
_cell.angle_beta   90.00
_cell.angle_gamma   90.00
#
_symmetry.space_group_name_H-M   'P 1'
#
loop_
_entity.id
_entity.type
_entity.pdbx_description
1 polymer ?
#
loop_
_entity_poly.entity_id
_entity_poly.type
_entity_poly.pdbx_seq_one_letter_code
_entity_poly.pdbx_strand_id
1 'polypeptide(L)'
;EALNLYIKQLQTKGLPLWKLQEVLVPMVIGQRIYEIGPNGADVISDKPLRVVMAFIRNDSTQNDTTLMVISRQEYMQQGYKPSQGIPNQVYYDPQVNSGLLYVYDTPSTTGYTIHLQCQLPISDTLTPTNTPEFPSEWFNLLKFGLADQLALEYGVPAQVRVELAQRAAKLEEMMTDWSQEEASTAFMPEFRFRAGY
;
A
#
# COMPACT_ATOMS: atom_id res chain seq x y z
N GLU A 1 2.39 9.33 22.76
CA GLU A 1 3.07 8.07 22.40
C GLU A 1 2.05 6.95 22.11
N ALA A 2 1.11 6.65 23.00
CA ALA A 2 0.09 5.63 22.83
C ALA A 2 -0.76 5.80 21.54
N LEU A 3 -1.15 7.04 21.19
CA LEU A 3 -1.87 7.34 19.97
C LEU A 3 -1.08 6.92 18.73
N ASN A 4 0.22 7.22 18.67
CA ASN A 4 1.06 6.86 17.55
C ASN A 4 1.23 5.33 17.41
N LEU A 5 1.34 4.64 18.54
CA LEU A 5 1.37 3.17 18.55
C LEU A 5 0.06 2.57 18.02
N TYR A 6 -1.08 3.14 18.45
CA TYR A 6 -2.38 2.69 17.97
C TYR A 6 -2.57 2.94 16.47
N ILE A 7 -2.15 4.10 15.97
CA ILE A 7 -2.17 4.42 14.53
C ILE A 7 -1.34 3.40 13.75
N LYS A 8 -0.11 3.09 14.20
CA LYS A 8 0.76 2.09 13.57
C LYS A 8 0.13 0.70 13.58
N GLN A 9 -0.55 0.32 14.64
CA GLN A 9 -1.30 -0.93 14.72
C GLN A 9 -2.42 -0.99 13.68
N LEU A 10 -3.19 0.10 13.51
CA LEU A 10 -4.23 0.16 12.49
C LEU A 10 -3.66 0.11 11.07
N GLN A 11 -2.50 0.74 10.81
CA GLN A 11 -1.81 0.64 9.52
C GLN A 11 -1.41 -0.80 9.19
N THR A 12 -0.92 -1.56 10.16
CA THR A 12 -0.53 -2.97 9.94
C THR A 12 -1.72 -3.89 9.67
N LYS A 13 -2.92 -3.53 10.15
CA LYS A 13 -4.17 -4.25 9.85
C LYS A 13 -4.68 -4.02 8.42
N GLY A 14 -4.00 -3.18 7.64
CA GLY A 14 -4.28 -3.04 6.22
C GLY A 14 -5.43 -2.10 5.87
N LEU A 15 -5.72 -1.11 6.73
CA LEU A 15 -6.68 -0.04 6.42
C LEU A 15 -6.05 0.95 5.43
N PRO A 16 -6.36 0.86 4.10
CA PRO A 16 -5.55 1.51 3.07
C PRO A 16 -5.91 2.98 2.79
N LEU A 17 -7.04 3.46 3.31
CA LEU A 17 -7.65 4.70 2.83
C LEU A 17 -7.05 5.98 3.39
N TRP A 18 -6.18 5.91 4.36
CA TRP A 18 -5.67 7.10 5.01
C TRP A 18 -4.58 7.81 4.21
N LYS A 19 -3.76 7.07 3.49
CA LYS A 19 -2.72 7.65 2.65
C LYS A 19 -2.40 6.74 1.46
N LEU A 20 -3.37 6.60 0.56
CA LEU A 20 -3.08 6.11 -0.78
C LEU A 20 -2.50 7.27 -1.58
N GLN A 21 -1.31 7.12 -2.06
CA GLN A 21 -0.62 8.13 -2.86
C GLN A 21 0.03 7.47 -4.08
N GLU A 22 -0.02 8.19 -5.17
CA GLU A 22 0.68 7.80 -6.38
C GLU A 22 2.15 8.18 -6.28
N VAL A 23 3.02 7.21 -6.54
CA VAL A 23 4.49 7.40 -6.62
C VAL A 23 4.91 7.15 -8.06
N LEU A 24 5.61 8.12 -8.63
CA LEU A 24 6.07 8.09 -10.01
C LEU A 24 7.52 7.60 -10.07
N VAL A 25 7.78 6.61 -10.90
CA VAL A 25 9.12 6.04 -11.11
C VAL A 25 9.49 6.17 -12.59
N PRO A 26 10.20 7.22 -12.98
CA PRO A 26 10.71 7.37 -14.33
C PRO A 26 11.66 6.22 -14.67
N MET A 27 11.47 5.57 -15.83
CA MET A 27 12.28 4.45 -16.23
C MET A 27 13.64 4.87 -16.78
N VAL A 28 14.68 4.16 -16.36
CA VAL A 28 16.05 4.30 -16.83
C VAL A 28 16.46 3.03 -17.57
N ILE A 29 17.02 3.17 -18.78
CA ILE A 29 17.48 2.03 -19.58
C ILE A 29 18.47 1.18 -18.78
N GLY A 30 18.23 -0.11 -18.74
CA GLY A 30 19.09 -1.08 -18.06
C GLY A 30 18.97 -1.12 -16.54
N GLN A 31 18.20 -0.20 -15.93
CA GLN A 31 17.96 -0.20 -14.49
C GLN A 31 16.77 -1.10 -14.16
N ARG A 32 17.02 -2.15 -13.39
CA ARG A 32 16.01 -3.12 -12.96
C ARG A 32 15.51 -2.90 -11.54
N ILE A 33 16.27 -2.23 -10.71
CA ILE A 33 15.98 -2.01 -9.30
C ILE A 33 15.98 -0.51 -9.07
N TYR A 34 14.90 -0.01 -8.47
CA TYR A 34 14.72 1.39 -8.10
C TYR A 34 14.55 1.48 -6.60
N GLU A 35 15.31 2.34 -5.96
CA GLU A 35 15.15 2.63 -4.55
C GLU A 35 14.13 3.75 -4.35
N ILE A 36 13.12 3.51 -3.48
CA ILE A 36 12.08 4.46 -3.12
C ILE A 36 12.22 4.81 -1.64
N GLY A 37 12.48 6.06 -1.33
CA GLY A 37 12.69 6.47 0.06
C GLY A 37 12.88 7.96 0.24
N PRO A 38 12.98 8.44 1.50
CA PRO A 38 13.02 9.87 1.79
C PRO A 38 14.35 10.56 1.46
N ASN A 39 15.47 9.80 1.44
CA ASN A 39 16.81 10.41 1.28
C ASN A 39 17.69 9.56 0.36
N GLY A 40 18.24 10.21 -0.68
CA GLY A 40 19.27 9.61 -1.55
C GLY A 40 18.79 8.45 -2.43
N ALA A 41 17.48 8.19 -2.47
CA ALA A 41 16.87 7.18 -3.31
C ALA A 41 16.72 7.62 -4.75
N ASP A 42 16.54 6.68 -5.68
CA ASP A 42 16.24 6.98 -7.09
C ASP A 42 14.92 7.74 -7.22
N VAL A 43 13.97 7.44 -6.33
CA VAL A 43 12.67 8.11 -6.23
C VAL A 43 12.48 8.65 -4.82
N ILE A 44 12.43 9.97 -4.70
CA ILE A 44 12.23 10.64 -3.41
C ILE A 44 10.73 10.61 -3.07
N SER A 45 10.38 9.85 -2.05
CA SER A 45 9.03 9.71 -1.49
C SER A 45 9.13 9.18 -0.06
N ASP A 46 8.05 9.30 0.71
CA ASP A 46 7.92 8.50 1.92
C ASP A 46 8.01 7.02 1.54
N LYS A 47 8.68 6.22 2.39
CA LYS A 47 8.81 4.78 2.14
C LYS A 47 7.44 4.10 2.10
N PRO A 48 7.03 3.49 0.96
CA PRO A 48 5.78 2.77 0.91
C PRO A 48 5.74 1.57 1.88
N LEU A 49 4.59 1.36 2.52
CA LEU A 49 4.33 0.13 3.27
C LEU A 49 4.11 -1.04 2.30
N ARG A 50 3.35 -0.78 1.23
CA ARG A 50 3.11 -1.72 0.13
C ARG A 50 2.68 -0.99 -1.13
N VAL A 51 2.84 -1.65 -2.27
CA VAL A 51 2.26 -1.27 -3.56
C VAL A 51 0.94 -2.04 -3.72
N VAL A 52 -0.15 -1.33 -4.00
CA VAL A 52 -1.49 -1.91 -4.18
C VAL A 52 -1.74 -2.22 -5.65
N MET A 53 -1.46 -1.24 -6.51
CA MET A 53 -1.64 -1.33 -7.96
C MET A 53 -0.47 -0.65 -8.67
N ALA A 54 -0.23 -1.02 -9.90
CA ALA A 54 0.76 -0.40 -10.75
C ALA A 54 0.31 -0.37 -12.21
N PHE A 55 0.70 0.68 -12.91
CA PHE A 55 0.61 0.75 -14.36
C PHE A 55 1.81 1.50 -14.92
N ILE A 56 2.10 1.28 -16.19
CA ILE A 56 3.14 1.99 -16.92
C ILE A 56 2.51 2.91 -17.95
N ARG A 57 2.93 4.15 -17.96
CA ARG A 57 2.50 5.19 -18.90
C ARG A 57 3.57 5.46 -19.95
N ASN A 58 3.17 5.50 -21.20
CA ASN A 58 4.01 6.07 -22.23
C ASN A 58 3.88 7.60 -22.18
N ASP A 59 5.00 8.28 -21.90
CA ASP A 59 5.01 9.72 -21.65
C ASP A 59 4.62 10.57 -22.89
N SER A 60 4.82 10.01 -24.10
CA SER A 60 4.50 10.71 -25.36
C SER A 60 3.03 10.54 -25.77
N THR A 61 2.49 9.34 -25.63
CA THR A 61 1.13 9.00 -26.10
C THR A 61 0.10 9.05 -24.98
N GLN A 62 0.53 9.12 -23.72
CA GLN A 62 -0.29 9.08 -22.52
C GLN A 62 -1.14 7.78 -22.40
N ASN A 63 -0.68 6.71 -23.05
CA ASN A 63 -1.34 5.42 -22.96
C ASN A 63 -0.84 4.66 -21.73
N ASP A 64 -1.78 4.14 -20.96
CA ASP A 64 -1.53 3.37 -19.75
C ASP A 64 -1.65 1.86 -20.02
N THR A 65 -0.70 1.10 -19.51
CA THR A 65 -0.71 -0.36 -19.54
C THR A 65 -0.57 -0.89 -18.12
N THR A 66 -1.48 -1.76 -17.69
CA THR A 66 -1.45 -2.33 -16.34
C THR A 66 -0.19 -3.16 -16.13
N LEU A 67 0.48 -2.96 -14.99
CA LEU A 67 1.57 -3.80 -14.52
C LEU A 67 1.05 -4.77 -13.44
N MET A 68 1.48 -6.01 -13.53
CA MET A 68 1.17 -7.00 -12.49
C MET A 68 2.07 -6.77 -11.28
N VAL A 69 1.46 -6.52 -10.12
CA VAL A 69 2.19 -6.52 -8.85
C VAL A 69 2.31 -7.96 -8.38
N ILE A 70 3.53 -8.49 -8.39
CA ILE A 70 3.82 -9.90 -8.07
C ILE A 70 4.47 -10.06 -6.70
N SER A 71 4.38 -11.25 -6.15
CA SER A 71 5.02 -11.62 -4.90
C SER A 71 6.53 -11.83 -5.07
N ARG A 72 7.27 -11.82 -3.93
CA ARG A 72 8.70 -12.16 -3.92
C ARG A 72 8.97 -13.54 -4.53
N GLN A 73 8.12 -14.50 -4.24
CA GLN A 73 8.28 -15.87 -4.75
C GLN A 73 8.16 -15.90 -6.28
N GLU A 74 7.13 -15.27 -6.85
CA GLU A 74 6.93 -15.19 -8.29
C GLU A 74 8.09 -14.47 -8.97
N TYR A 75 8.58 -13.36 -8.41
CA TYR A 75 9.76 -12.68 -8.94
C TYR A 75 11.01 -13.57 -8.92
N MET A 76 11.22 -14.35 -7.85
CA MET A 76 12.36 -15.25 -7.74
C MET A 76 12.28 -16.42 -8.73
N GLN A 77 11.09 -16.84 -9.13
CA GLN A 77 10.85 -17.90 -10.12
C GLN A 77 11.07 -17.45 -11.57
N GLN A 78 11.23 -16.14 -11.84
CA GLN A 78 11.57 -15.66 -13.18
C GLN A 78 12.90 -16.26 -13.65
N GLY A 79 12.86 -16.98 -14.76
CA GLY A 79 14.01 -17.76 -15.24
C GLY A 79 15.18 -16.91 -15.74
N TYR A 80 14.90 -15.80 -16.45
CA TYR A 80 15.93 -14.94 -17.03
C TYR A 80 15.65 -13.47 -16.68
N LYS A 81 16.20 -13.02 -15.56
CA LYS A 81 16.00 -11.67 -15.02
C LYS A 81 16.58 -10.52 -15.87
N PRO A 82 17.68 -10.72 -16.66
CA PRO A 82 18.20 -9.69 -17.56
C PRO A 82 17.39 -9.51 -18.86
N SER A 83 16.26 -10.20 -19.03
CA SER A 83 15.35 -9.95 -20.17
C SER A 83 15.07 -8.46 -20.31
N GLN A 84 15.20 -7.94 -21.54
CA GLN A 84 15.03 -6.54 -21.84
C GLN A 84 13.74 -6.30 -22.61
N GLY A 85 13.01 -5.26 -22.21
CA GLY A 85 11.73 -4.92 -22.82
C GLY A 85 11.05 -3.75 -22.15
N ILE A 86 9.76 -3.60 -22.39
CA ILE A 86 8.88 -2.75 -21.59
C ILE A 86 8.43 -3.60 -20.41
N PRO A 87 8.64 -3.15 -19.15
CA PRO A 87 8.22 -3.89 -17.98
C PRO A 87 6.73 -4.25 -18.01
N ASN A 88 6.42 -5.47 -17.58
CA ASN A 88 5.05 -5.98 -17.45
C ASN A 88 4.70 -6.43 -16.02
N GLN A 89 5.72 -6.57 -15.16
CA GLN A 89 5.55 -6.98 -13.78
C GLN A 89 6.43 -6.14 -12.86
N VAL A 90 5.97 -5.95 -11.63
CA VAL A 90 6.73 -5.27 -10.57
C VAL A 90 6.63 -6.06 -9.27
N TYR A 91 7.73 -6.08 -8.51
CA TYR A 91 7.79 -6.60 -7.15
C TYR A 91 8.37 -5.52 -6.24
N TYR A 92 7.69 -5.23 -5.14
CA TYR A 92 8.14 -4.27 -4.14
C TYR A 92 8.62 -4.99 -2.87
N ASP A 93 9.85 -4.68 -2.44
CA ASP A 93 10.48 -5.22 -1.23
C ASP A 93 10.69 -4.10 -0.20
N PRO A 94 9.85 -4.00 0.85
CA PRO A 94 10.01 -2.99 1.89
C PRO A 94 11.23 -3.31 2.75
N GLN A 95 12.24 -2.43 2.74
CA GLN A 95 13.42 -2.48 3.59
C GLN A 95 13.24 -1.56 4.82
N VAL A 96 14.23 -1.48 5.72
CA VAL A 96 14.11 -0.70 6.96
C VAL A 96 13.92 0.80 6.70
N ASN A 97 14.75 1.40 5.84
CA ASN A 97 14.78 2.85 5.61
C ASN A 97 14.16 3.26 4.27
N SER A 98 14.20 2.39 3.28
CA SER A 98 13.68 2.61 1.92
C SER A 98 12.94 1.38 1.44
N GLY A 99 12.42 1.38 0.23
CA GLY A 99 11.87 0.21 -0.43
C GLY A 99 12.55 -0.01 -1.76
N LEU A 100 12.67 -1.27 -2.18
CA LEU A 100 13.24 -1.64 -3.45
C LEU A 100 12.12 -2.09 -4.39
N LEU A 101 11.98 -1.39 -5.50
CA LEU A 101 11.09 -1.79 -6.59
C LEU A 101 11.89 -2.55 -7.65
N TYR A 102 11.54 -3.80 -7.84
CA TYR A 102 12.10 -4.65 -8.89
C TYR A 102 11.15 -4.66 -10.07
N VAL A 103 11.66 -4.39 -11.26
CA VAL A 103 10.87 -4.44 -12.50
C VAL A 103 11.29 -5.64 -13.36
N TYR A 104 10.33 -6.22 -14.07
CA TYR A 104 10.51 -7.26 -15.05
C TYR A 104 9.57 -7.00 -16.26
N ASP A 105 10.06 -6.92 -17.50
CA ASP A 105 11.45 -6.96 -17.99
C ASP A 105 12.26 -5.71 -17.60
N THR A 106 13.60 -5.81 -17.76
CA THR A 106 14.49 -4.67 -17.59
C THR A 106 14.22 -3.62 -18.69
N PRO A 107 14.05 -2.34 -18.37
CA PRO A 107 13.76 -1.32 -19.37
C PRO A 107 14.78 -1.27 -20.50
N SER A 108 14.33 -1.37 -21.74
CA SER A 108 15.15 -1.25 -22.95
C SER A 108 15.05 0.12 -23.64
N THR A 109 14.04 0.90 -23.25
CA THR A 109 13.76 2.24 -23.83
C THR A 109 13.46 3.25 -22.74
N THR A 110 13.61 4.56 -23.05
CA THR A 110 13.12 5.68 -22.21
C THR A 110 11.73 6.13 -22.66
N GLY A 111 11.17 7.13 -21.97
CA GLY A 111 9.86 7.71 -22.31
C GLY A 111 8.68 6.93 -21.73
N TYR A 112 8.93 6.21 -20.66
CA TYR A 112 7.91 5.54 -19.88
C TYR A 112 8.10 5.84 -18.40
N THR A 113 6.98 6.03 -17.70
CA THR A 113 6.95 6.24 -16.26
C THR A 113 6.06 5.17 -15.62
N ILE A 114 6.56 4.52 -14.57
CA ILE A 114 5.76 3.60 -13.76
C ILE A 114 5.02 4.42 -12.72
N HIS A 115 3.72 4.24 -12.65
CA HIS A 115 2.81 4.80 -11.68
C HIS A 115 2.45 3.73 -10.66
N LEU A 116 2.82 3.95 -9.40
CA LEU A 116 2.56 3.04 -8.29
C LEU A 116 1.51 3.63 -7.38
N GLN A 117 0.40 2.95 -7.19
CA GLN A 117 -0.53 3.25 -6.10
C GLN A 117 0.00 2.62 -4.81
N CYS A 118 0.54 3.46 -3.95
CA CYS A 118 1.22 3.04 -2.73
C CYS A 118 0.41 3.37 -1.49
N GLN A 119 0.39 2.44 -0.54
CA GLN A 119 0.02 2.74 0.83
C GLN A 119 1.23 3.32 1.55
N LEU A 120 1.15 4.60 1.93
CA LEU A 120 2.20 5.28 2.69
C LEU A 120 1.91 5.27 4.19
N PRO A 121 2.95 5.33 5.04
CA PRO A 121 2.77 5.51 6.47
C PRO A 121 2.16 6.89 6.75
N ILE A 122 1.31 6.95 7.76
CA ILE A 122 0.84 8.22 8.29
C ILE A 122 1.94 8.83 9.14
N SER A 123 2.17 10.12 8.98
CA SER A 123 3.16 10.86 9.75
C SER A 123 2.84 10.79 11.24
N ASP A 124 3.86 10.57 12.07
CA ASP A 124 3.69 10.55 13.52
C ASP A 124 3.23 11.92 14.01
N THR A 125 2.19 11.96 14.83
CA THR A 125 1.78 13.17 15.54
C THR A 125 2.75 13.39 16.69
N LEU A 126 3.85 14.11 16.42
CA LEU A 126 4.93 14.30 17.39
C LEU A 126 4.62 15.40 18.42
N THR A 127 3.68 16.29 18.13
CA THR A 127 3.33 17.40 19.01
C THR A 127 1.82 17.45 19.27
N PRO A 128 1.40 17.90 20.47
CA PRO A 128 -0.02 18.03 20.81
C PRO A 128 -0.81 19.01 19.92
N THR A 129 -0.11 19.85 19.16
CA THR A 129 -0.67 20.87 18.27
C THR A 129 -0.84 20.38 16.83
N ASN A 130 -0.26 19.24 16.48
CA ASN A 130 -0.44 18.67 15.13
C ASN A 130 -1.82 18.06 15.00
N THR A 131 -2.57 18.50 14.00
CA THR A 131 -3.85 17.87 13.64
C THR A 131 -3.52 16.59 12.87
N PRO A 132 -4.00 15.43 13.33
CA PRO A 132 -3.84 14.18 12.58
C PRO A 132 -4.48 14.29 11.19
N GLU A 133 -3.83 13.82 10.15
CA GLU A 133 -4.34 13.79 8.77
C GLU A 133 -5.34 12.63 8.59
N PHE A 134 -6.42 12.63 9.41
CA PHE A 134 -7.47 11.61 9.31
C PHE A 134 -8.80 12.22 8.88
N PRO A 135 -9.61 11.51 8.07
CA PRO A 135 -11.00 11.84 7.86
C PRO A 135 -11.78 11.85 9.18
N SER A 136 -12.74 12.76 9.31
CA SER A 136 -13.54 12.95 10.54
C SER A 136 -14.25 11.67 11.01
N GLU A 137 -14.58 10.79 10.08
CA GLU A 137 -15.24 9.51 10.33
C GLU A 137 -14.42 8.58 11.23
N TRP A 138 -13.10 8.71 11.18
CA TRP A 138 -12.17 7.86 11.94
C TRP A 138 -11.99 8.31 13.39
N PHE A 139 -12.40 9.52 13.77
CA PHE A 139 -12.17 10.03 15.13
C PHE A 139 -12.81 9.19 16.21
N ASN A 140 -13.98 8.61 15.96
CA ASN A 140 -14.63 7.73 16.92
C ASN A 140 -13.83 6.44 17.14
N LEU A 141 -13.30 5.83 16.08
CA LEU A 141 -12.44 4.65 16.17
C LEU A 141 -11.17 4.99 16.97
N LEU A 142 -10.49 6.09 16.62
CA LEU A 142 -9.28 6.52 17.31
C LEU A 142 -9.54 6.80 18.79
N LYS A 143 -10.65 7.46 19.13
CA LYS A 143 -11.03 7.78 20.52
C LYS A 143 -11.25 6.51 21.35
N PHE A 144 -12.07 5.58 20.88
CA PHE A 144 -12.43 4.40 21.66
C PHE A 144 -11.32 3.35 21.65
N GLY A 145 -10.59 3.20 20.53
CA GLY A 145 -9.45 2.30 20.47
C GLY A 145 -8.27 2.76 21.34
N LEU A 146 -7.99 4.06 21.38
CA LEU A 146 -7.00 4.62 22.30
C LEU A 146 -7.45 4.45 23.77
N ALA A 147 -8.73 4.69 24.07
CA ALA A 147 -9.27 4.49 25.42
C ALA A 147 -9.16 3.03 25.88
N ASP A 148 -9.39 2.06 25.00
CA ASP A 148 -9.21 0.64 25.29
C ASP A 148 -7.74 0.31 25.61
N GLN A 149 -6.78 0.79 24.80
CA GLN A 149 -5.36 0.59 25.06
C GLN A 149 -4.89 1.17 26.39
N LEU A 150 -5.36 2.37 26.73
CA LEU A 150 -4.98 3.07 27.97
C LEU A 150 -5.71 2.55 29.20
N ALA A 151 -6.82 1.82 29.05
CA ALA A 151 -7.66 1.39 30.15
C ALA A 151 -6.94 0.55 31.21
N LEU A 152 -5.92 -0.23 30.79
CA LEU A 152 -5.09 -1.02 31.71
C LEU A 152 -4.14 -0.13 32.53
N GLU A 153 -3.53 0.87 31.90
CA GLU A 153 -2.56 1.77 32.54
C GLU A 153 -3.24 2.67 33.57
N TYR A 154 -4.48 3.08 33.27
CA TYR A 154 -5.28 3.96 34.14
C TYR A 154 -6.14 3.22 35.18
N GLY A 155 -6.02 1.90 35.32
CA GLY A 155 -6.70 1.11 36.32
C GLY A 155 -8.24 1.12 36.21
N VAL A 156 -8.77 1.23 34.99
CA VAL A 156 -10.22 1.24 34.73
C VAL A 156 -10.87 -0.08 35.19
N PRO A 157 -12.06 -0.05 35.84
CA PRO A 157 -12.75 -1.26 36.29
C PRO A 157 -12.98 -2.27 35.16
N ALA A 158 -12.89 -3.58 35.46
CA ALA A 158 -12.94 -4.65 34.48
C ALA A 158 -14.21 -4.60 33.61
N GLN A 159 -15.36 -4.25 34.20
CA GLN A 159 -16.62 -4.16 33.49
C GLN A 159 -16.60 -3.09 32.41
N VAL A 160 -16.07 -1.90 32.73
CA VAL A 160 -15.95 -0.77 31.78
C VAL A 160 -14.94 -1.11 30.67
N ARG A 161 -13.87 -1.84 31.00
CA ARG A 161 -12.89 -2.29 30.00
C ARG A 161 -13.51 -3.23 28.94
N VAL A 162 -14.39 -4.15 29.39
CA VAL A 162 -15.09 -5.03 28.44
C VAL A 162 -15.98 -4.21 27.50
N GLU A 163 -16.69 -3.21 27.99
CA GLU A 163 -17.53 -2.34 27.18
C GLU A 163 -16.70 -1.52 26.18
N LEU A 164 -15.55 -0.96 26.62
CA LEU A 164 -14.64 -0.23 25.74
C LEU A 164 -14.08 -1.11 24.63
N ALA A 165 -13.60 -2.31 24.98
CA ALA A 165 -13.05 -3.27 24.01
C ALA A 165 -14.09 -3.70 22.96
N GLN A 166 -15.31 -4.00 23.40
CA GLN A 166 -16.40 -4.36 22.48
C GLN A 166 -16.76 -3.21 21.53
N ARG A 167 -16.79 -1.97 22.07
CA ARG A 167 -17.10 -0.80 21.26
C ARG A 167 -15.96 -0.48 20.26
N ALA A 168 -14.70 -0.58 20.70
CA ALA A 168 -13.54 -0.40 19.83
C ALA A 168 -13.53 -1.44 18.70
N ALA A 169 -13.75 -2.72 19.03
CA ALA A 169 -13.79 -3.81 18.05
C ALA A 169 -14.91 -3.61 17.01
N LYS A 170 -16.11 -3.22 17.45
CA LYS A 170 -17.23 -2.94 16.54
C LYS A 170 -16.96 -1.77 15.61
N LEU A 171 -16.35 -0.71 16.10
CA LEU A 171 -15.97 0.45 15.27
C LEU A 171 -14.87 0.08 14.26
N GLU A 172 -13.92 -0.77 14.67
CA GLU A 172 -12.87 -1.26 13.78
C GLU A 172 -13.45 -2.12 12.65
N GLU A 173 -14.36 -3.04 12.96
CA GLU A 173 -15.07 -3.85 11.98
C GLU A 173 -15.85 -2.97 10.98
N MET A 174 -16.64 -2.01 11.49
CA MET A 174 -17.39 -1.08 10.64
C MET A 174 -16.48 -0.28 9.70
N MET A 175 -15.32 0.18 10.18
CA MET A 175 -14.39 0.95 9.36
C MET A 175 -13.65 0.06 8.36
N THR A 176 -13.37 -1.19 8.71
CA THR A 176 -12.78 -2.17 7.79
C THR A 176 -13.73 -2.48 6.65
N ASP A 177 -14.99 -2.71 6.95
CA ASP A 177 -16.03 -2.99 5.95
C ASP A 177 -16.25 -1.78 5.03
N TRP A 178 -16.30 -0.57 5.61
CA TRP A 178 -16.45 0.65 4.82
C TRP A 178 -15.24 0.95 3.94
N SER A 179 -14.05 0.51 4.35
CA SER A 179 -12.79 0.72 3.62
C SER A 179 -12.52 -0.33 2.53
N GLN A 180 -13.36 -1.36 2.43
CA GLN A 180 -13.22 -2.35 1.36
C GLN A 180 -13.59 -1.71 0.02
N GLU A 181 -12.66 -1.75 -0.92
CA GLU A 181 -12.91 -1.31 -2.28
C GLU A 181 -13.88 -2.28 -2.94
N GLU A 182 -15.01 -1.78 -3.46
CA GLU A 182 -15.93 -2.59 -4.26
C GLU A 182 -15.25 -2.93 -5.60
N ALA A 183 -14.41 -3.97 -5.60
CA ALA A 183 -13.85 -4.50 -6.82
C ALA A 183 -14.97 -5.13 -7.65
N SER A 184 -15.26 -4.55 -8.81
CA SER A 184 -16.16 -5.14 -9.79
C SER A 184 -15.56 -6.46 -10.29
N THR A 185 -16.00 -7.58 -9.72
CA THR A 185 -15.65 -8.91 -10.21
C THR A 185 -16.50 -9.24 -11.44
N ALA A 186 -16.03 -8.85 -12.61
CA ALA A 186 -16.61 -9.31 -13.85
C ALA A 186 -16.12 -10.74 -14.14
N PHE A 187 -16.95 -11.75 -13.87
CA PHE A 187 -16.71 -13.10 -14.35
C PHE A 187 -16.92 -13.11 -15.86
N MET A 188 -15.86 -13.15 -16.66
CA MET A 188 -15.95 -13.52 -18.07
C MET A 188 -15.97 -15.03 -18.15
N PRO A 189 -17.08 -15.66 -18.61
CA PRO A 189 -17.08 -17.09 -18.85
C PRO A 189 -16.09 -17.40 -19.98
N GLU A 190 -15.18 -18.32 -19.71
CA GLU A 190 -14.23 -18.81 -20.71
C GLU A 190 -14.98 -19.60 -21.80
N PHE A 191 -15.23 -18.99 -22.94
CA PHE A 191 -15.78 -19.69 -24.10
C PHE A 191 -14.70 -20.60 -24.69
N ARG A 192 -14.67 -21.86 -24.28
CA ARG A 192 -13.90 -22.90 -24.98
C ARG A 192 -14.56 -23.12 -26.34
N PHE A 193 -13.99 -22.57 -27.39
CA PHE A 193 -14.31 -23.03 -28.75
C PHE A 193 -13.88 -24.49 -28.86
N ARG A 194 -14.85 -25.39 -28.82
CA ARG A 194 -14.65 -26.78 -29.18
C ARG A 194 -14.47 -26.79 -30.69
N ALA A 195 -13.24 -26.91 -31.18
CA ALA A 195 -12.98 -27.17 -32.57
C ALA A 195 -13.66 -28.53 -32.92
N GLY A 196 -14.76 -28.45 -33.65
CA GLY A 196 -15.41 -29.63 -34.22
C GLY A 196 -14.56 -30.16 -35.35
N TYR A 197 -14.39 -31.46 -35.38
CA TYR A 197 -13.82 -32.20 -36.50
C TYR A 197 -14.64 -32.01 -37.76
#